data_768672416abd89ea61fe38d47311979a
#
_entry.id   768672416abd89ea61fe38d47311979a
#
_cell.length_a   1.000
_cell.length_b   1.000
_cell.length_c   1.000
_cell.angle_alpha   90.00
_cell.angle_beta   90.00
_cell.angle_gamma   90.00
#
_symmetry.space_group_name_H-M   'P 1'
#
loop_
_entity.id
_entity.type
_entity.pdbx_description
1 polymer ?
#
loop_
_entity_poly.entity_id
_entity_poly.type
_entity_poly.pdbx_seq_one_letter_code
_entity_poly.pdbx_strand_id
1 'polypeptide(L)'
;IVVAAGNEAQYRRLCELLQAPELAEDDRFATNAARVRNRAALIPLIADRLQEHSSRYWLQALDGAGIPCAPINTLDQVFADPHIRHREMQVTLAHPLTGEVRLPASPMKLSRTPPQYRRAPPTLGQHTDEVLRDVLRYDDDQLRSLREAGTID
;
A
#
# COMPACT_ATOMS: atom_id res chain seq x y z
N ILE A 1 9.09 11.07 -1.57
CA ILE A 1 8.45 10.81 -2.86
C ILE A 1 9.09 9.63 -3.56
N VAL A 2 8.34 8.98 -4.47
CA VAL A 2 8.85 7.99 -5.42
C VAL A 2 9.02 8.68 -6.77
N VAL A 3 10.14 8.43 -7.47
CA VAL A 3 10.41 8.93 -8.82
C VAL A 3 10.81 7.76 -9.71
N ALA A 4 10.17 7.64 -10.88
CA ALA A 4 10.41 6.54 -11.81
C ALA A 4 10.92 7.07 -13.17
N ALA A 5 12.20 7.42 -13.23
CA ALA A 5 12.89 7.81 -14.47
C ALA A 5 13.54 6.59 -15.11
N GLY A 6 12.71 5.70 -15.71
CA GLY A 6 13.15 4.39 -16.19
C GLY A 6 13.89 4.38 -17.53
N ASN A 7 13.73 5.39 -18.36
CA ASN A 7 14.42 5.51 -19.64
C ASN A 7 15.34 6.73 -19.69
N GLU A 8 16.19 6.77 -20.69
CA GLU A 8 17.23 7.81 -20.84
C GLU A 8 16.62 9.22 -21.00
N ALA A 9 15.51 9.34 -21.72
CA ALA A 9 14.87 10.63 -21.95
C ALA A 9 14.24 11.18 -20.66
N GLN A 10 13.62 10.33 -19.83
CA GLN A 10 13.10 10.69 -18.52
C GLN A 10 14.24 11.04 -17.55
N TYR A 11 15.34 10.30 -17.59
CA TYR A 11 16.50 10.56 -16.74
C TYR A 11 17.15 11.90 -17.07
N ARG A 12 17.34 12.25 -18.36
CA ARG A 12 17.86 13.55 -18.77
C ARG A 12 16.97 14.69 -18.27
N ARG A 13 15.65 14.59 -18.47
CA ARG A 13 14.69 15.58 -17.96
C ARG A 13 14.73 15.70 -16.43
N LEU A 14 14.94 14.58 -15.73
CA LEU A 14 15.12 14.60 -14.28
C LEU A 14 16.38 15.40 -13.91
N CYS A 15 17.51 15.13 -14.55
CA CYS A 15 18.76 15.86 -14.31
C CYS A 15 18.60 17.38 -14.58
N GLU A 16 17.90 17.74 -15.66
CA GLU A 16 17.59 19.15 -15.97
C GLU A 16 16.73 19.78 -14.86
N LEU A 17 15.67 19.12 -14.40
CA LEU A 17 14.83 19.61 -13.30
C LEU A 17 15.58 19.77 -11.99
N LEU A 18 16.51 18.86 -11.71
CA LEU A 18 17.37 18.89 -10.53
C LEU A 18 18.52 19.91 -10.64
N GLN A 19 18.61 20.64 -11.76
CA GLN A 19 19.72 21.53 -12.08
C GLN A 19 21.11 20.85 -11.94
N ALA A 20 21.16 19.59 -12.37
CA ALA A 20 22.35 18.74 -12.32
C ALA A 20 22.58 18.03 -13.69
N PRO A 21 22.73 18.81 -14.80
CA PRO A 21 22.90 18.22 -16.14
C PRO A 21 24.14 17.33 -16.25
N GLU A 22 25.17 17.58 -15.44
CA GLU A 22 26.40 16.78 -15.37
C GLU A 22 26.12 15.30 -15.02
N LEU A 23 25.02 15.00 -14.31
CA LEU A 23 24.65 13.61 -14.01
C LEU A 23 24.16 12.86 -15.25
N ALA A 24 23.60 13.57 -16.22
CA ALA A 24 23.15 12.95 -17.48
C ALA A 24 24.32 12.69 -18.45
N GLU A 25 25.43 13.42 -18.29
CA GLU A 25 26.64 13.28 -19.10
C GLU A 25 27.67 12.32 -18.52
N ASP A 26 27.48 11.86 -17.27
CA ASP A 26 28.38 10.95 -16.60
C ASP A 26 28.17 9.50 -17.12
N ASP A 27 29.21 8.89 -17.67
CA ASP A 27 29.19 7.53 -18.21
C ASP A 27 28.71 6.48 -17.20
N ARG A 28 28.91 6.73 -15.90
CA ARG A 28 28.42 5.86 -14.83
C ARG A 28 26.90 5.80 -14.78
N PHE A 29 26.20 6.81 -15.33
CA PHE A 29 24.74 6.96 -15.23
C PHE A 29 24.06 7.06 -16.60
N ALA A 30 24.80 6.98 -17.70
CA ALA A 30 24.31 7.20 -19.06
C ALA A 30 23.19 6.24 -19.49
N THR A 31 23.23 4.99 -19.02
CA THR A 31 22.20 3.99 -19.32
C THR A 31 21.49 3.51 -18.07
N ASN A 32 20.25 3.01 -18.20
CA ASN A 32 19.52 2.45 -17.06
C ASN A 32 20.33 1.34 -16.36
N ALA A 33 20.95 0.44 -17.10
CA ALA A 33 21.79 -0.62 -16.53
C ALA A 33 23.02 -0.06 -15.77
N ALA A 34 23.62 1.04 -16.27
CA ALA A 34 24.73 1.72 -15.59
C ALA A 34 24.24 2.40 -14.29
N ARG A 35 23.07 3.07 -14.30
CA ARG A 35 22.45 3.67 -13.11
C ARG A 35 22.17 2.62 -12.03
N VAL A 36 21.62 1.46 -12.42
CA VAL A 36 21.36 0.35 -11.48
C VAL A 36 22.66 -0.16 -10.84
N ARG A 37 23.71 -0.37 -11.63
CA ARG A 37 25.02 -0.80 -11.11
C ARG A 37 25.64 0.23 -10.15
N ASN A 38 25.52 1.51 -10.49
CA ASN A 38 26.13 2.61 -9.76
C ASN A 38 25.15 3.34 -8.84
N ARG A 39 24.02 2.69 -8.48
CA ARG A 39 22.95 3.32 -7.66
C ARG A 39 23.45 3.88 -6.33
N ALA A 40 24.43 3.23 -5.71
CA ALA A 40 25.00 3.68 -4.44
C ALA A 40 25.68 5.06 -4.55
N ALA A 41 26.22 5.38 -5.73
CA ALA A 41 26.80 6.70 -6.00
C ALA A 41 25.75 7.71 -6.47
N LEU A 42 24.76 7.27 -7.27
CA LEU A 42 23.75 8.15 -7.88
C LEU A 42 22.68 8.62 -6.88
N ILE A 43 22.16 7.72 -6.03
CA ILE A 43 21.04 8.03 -5.14
C ILE A 43 21.33 9.20 -4.20
N PRO A 44 22.48 9.30 -3.52
CA PRO A 44 22.80 10.46 -2.69
C PRO A 44 22.79 11.78 -3.46
N LEU A 45 23.37 11.82 -4.67
CA LEU A 45 23.41 13.03 -5.50
C LEU A 45 22.02 13.53 -5.88
N ILE A 46 21.09 12.61 -6.22
CA ILE A 46 19.70 12.96 -6.47
C ILE A 46 18.98 13.38 -5.17
N ALA A 47 19.23 12.67 -4.08
CA ALA A 47 18.59 12.94 -2.80
C ALA A 47 18.92 14.32 -2.27
N ASP A 48 20.18 14.76 -2.39
CA ASP A 48 20.64 16.08 -1.97
C ASP A 48 19.88 17.18 -2.73
N ARG A 49 19.73 17.05 -4.04
CA ARG A 49 18.94 17.99 -4.86
C ARG A 49 17.46 18.01 -4.49
N LEU A 50 16.88 16.83 -4.22
CA LEU A 50 15.48 16.74 -3.83
C LEU A 50 15.18 17.39 -2.47
N GLN A 51 16.18 17.59 -1.61
CA GLN A 51 16.01 18.30 -0.33
C GLN A 51 15.86 19.82 -0.47
N GLU A 52 16.21 20.40 -1.62
CA GLU A 52 16.14 21.84 -1.85
C GLU A 52 14.71 22.38 -1.87
N HIS A 53 13.72 21.52 -2.17
CA HIS A 53 12.30 21.90 -2.22
C HIS A 53 11.39 20.87 -1.55
N SER A 54 10.14 21.30 -1.28
CA SER A 54 9.13 20.42 -0.69
C SER A 54 8.70 19.28 -1.63
N SER A 55 8.21 18.19 -1.07
CA SER A 55 7.64 17.08 -1.86
C SER A 55 6.53 17.54 -2.81
N ARG A 56 5.72 18.52 -2.38
CA ARG A 56 4.66 19.10 -3.21
C ARG A 56 5.20 19.79 -4.46
N TYR A 57 6.26 20.57 -4.30
CA TYR A 57 6.93 21.21 -5.43
C TYR A 57 7.45 20.17 -6.43
N TRP A 58 8.18 19.16 -5.93
CA TRP A 58 8.76 18.14 -6.79
C TRP A 58 7.71 17.30 -7.53
N LEU A 59 6.61 16.94 -6.87
CA LEU A 59 5.53 16.19 -7.52
C LEU A 59 4.91 16.98 -8.67
N GLN A 60 4.71 18.29 -8.51
CA GLN A 60 4.19 19.14 -9.59
C GLN A 60 5.19 19.31 -10.74
N ALA A 61 6.46 19.53 -10.42
CA ALA A 61 7.51 19.71 -11.43
C ALA A 61 7.77 18.44 -12.24
N LEU A 62 7.82 17.28 -11.57
CA LEU A 62 8.03 15.98 -12.20
C LEU A 62 6.84 15.57 -13.09
N ASP A 63 5.61 15.77 -12.61
CA ASP A 63 4.40 15.51 -13.39
C ASP A 63 4.36 16.39 -14.64
N GLY A 64 4.62 17.68 -14.50
CA GLY A 64 4.70 18.63 -15.62
C GLY A 64 5.79 18.27 -16.65
N ALA A 65 6.86 17.60 -16.25
CA ALA A 65 7.91 17.10 -17.14
C ALA A 65 7.62 15.69 -17.70
N GLY A 66 6.48 15.08 -17.36
CA GLY A 66 6.13 13.73 -17.79
C GLY A 66 7.03 12.64 -17.19
N ILE A 67 7.51 12.87 -15.96
CA ILE A 67 8.28 11.88 -15.20
C ILE A 67 7.34 11.26 -14.16
N PRO A 68 7.05 9.94 -14.23
CA PRO A 68 6.19 9.29 -13.28
C PRO A 68 6.71 9.45 -11.84
N CYS A 69 5.85 9.95 -10.98
CA CYS A 69 6.17 10.18 -9.57
C CYS A 69 4.94 9.97 -8.70
N ALA A 70 5.16 9.72 -7.41
CA ALA A 70 4.10 9.59 -6.43
C ALA A 70 4.56 10.02 -5.03
N PRO A 71 3.65 10.49 -4.17
CA PRO A 71 3.95 10.70 -2.76
C PRO A 71 4.12 9.34 -2.05
N ILE A 72 4.88 9.33 -0.96
CA ILE A 72 4.87 8.24 0.03
C ILE A 72 3.95 8.71 1.15
N ASN A 73 2.74 8.19 1.17
CA ASN A 73 1.70 8.58 2.10
C ASN A 73 1.75 7.75 3.39
N THR A 74 1.43 8.37 4.51
CA THR A 74 1.05 7.68 5.74
C THR A 74 -0.37 7.12 5.62
N LEU A 75 -0.78 6.21 6.50
CA LEU A 75 -2.11 5.56 6.39
C LEU A 75 -3.27 6.56 6.51
N ASP A 76 -3.14 7.57 7.35
CA ASP A 76 -4.12 8.65 7.46
C ASP A 76 -4.23 9.46 6.16
N GLN A 77 -3.11 9.75 5.52
CA GLN A 77 -3.06 10.44 4.22
C GLN A 77 -3.68 9.58 3.11
N VAL A 78 -3.41 8.26 3.11
CA VAL A 78 -4.03 7.33 2.14
C VAL A 78 -5.54 7.37 2.27
N PHE A 79 -6.11 7.22 3.49
CA PHE A 79 -7.56 7.20 3.68
C PHE A 79 -8.22 8.60 3.61
N ALA A 80 -7.43 9.68 3.65
CA ALA A 80 -7.88 11.03 3.35
C ALA A 80 -7.92 11.35 1.85
N ASP A 81 -7.22 10.58 1.01
CA ASP A 81 -7.11 10.81 -0.43
C ASP A 81 -8.48 10.74 -1.12
N PRO A 82 -8.84 11.73 -1.97
CA PRO A 82 -10.13 11.78 -2.66
C PRO A 82 -10.39 10.56 -3.55
N HIS A 83 -9.37 10.02 -4.22
CA HIS A 83 -9.51 8.83 -5.07
C HIS A 83 -9.78 7.58 -4.24
N ILE A 84 -9.08 7.40 -3.14
CA ILE A 84 -9.27 6.29 -2.19
C ILE A 84 -10.68 6.32 -1.58
N ARG A 85 -11.17 7.52 -1.22
CA ARG A 85 -12.55 7.71 -0.75
C ARG A 85 -13.59 7.42 -1.84
N HIS A 86 -13.40 7.96 -3.03
CA HIS A 86 -14.28 7.69 -4.19
C HIS A 86 -14.35 6.19 -4.50
N ARG A 87 -13.24 5.49 -4.36
CA ARG A 87 -13.16 4.04 -4.53
C ARG A 87 -13.70 3.24 -3.35
N GLU A 88 -14.18 3.90 -2.29
CA GLU A 88 -14.68 3.22 -1.07
C GLU A 88 -13.70 2.18 -0.55
N MET A 89 -12.42 2.57 -0.45
CA MET A 89 -11.34 1.68 -0.04
C MET A 89 -11.21 1.53 1.47
N GLN A 90 -12.18 2.03 2.24
CA GLN A 90 -12.31 1.81 3.67
C GLN A 90 -13.71 1.29 4.00
N VAL A 91 -13.79 0.23 4.80
CA VAL A 91 -15.04 -0.28 5.36
C VAL A 91 -15.01 -0.19 6.87
N THR A 92 -16.17 0.05 7.47
CA THR A 92 -16.37 0.04 8.92
C THR A 92 -17.31 -1.10 9.25
N LEU A 93 -16.92 -1.97 10.19
CA LEU A 93 -17.70 -3.13 10.63
C LEU A 93 -17.86 -3.08 12.14
N ALA A 94 -19.01 -3.55 12.63
CA ALA A 94 -19.24 -3.73 14.07
C ALA A 94 -18.30 -4.80 14.62
N HIS A 95 -17.69 -4.52 15.78
CA HIS A 95 -16.73 -5.43 16.42
C HIS A 95 -17.05 -5.56 17.93
N PRO A 96 -17.06 -6.79 18.48
CA PRO A 96 -17.56 -7.02 19.84
C PRO A 96 -16.74 -6.34 20.94
N LEU A 97 -15.44 -6.14 20.75
CA LEU A 97 -14.56 -5.53 21.76
C LEU A 97 -14.36 -4.02 21.59
N THR A 98 -14.38 -3.52 20.34
CA THR A 98 -14.05 -2.12 20.05
C THR A 98 -15.27 -1.28 19.61
N GLY A 99 -16.46 -1.89 19.52
CA GLY A 99 -17.66 -1.29 18.94
C GLY A 99 -17.59 -1.22 17.42
N GLU A 100 -16.52 -0.65 16.86
CA GLU A 100 -16.26 -0.57 15.42
C GLU A 100 -14.80 -0.88 15.11
N VAL A 101 -14.57 -1.41 13.91
CA VAL A 101 -13.24 -1.56 13.32
C VAL A 101 -13.24 -1.05 11.88
N ARG A 102 -12.22 -0.24 11.53
CA ARG A 102 -12.01 0.26 10.18
C ARG A 102 -10.94 -0.55 9.49
N LEU A 103 -11.25 -1.01 8.29
CA LEU A 103 -10.42 -1.94 7.53
C LEU A 103 -10.24 -1.46 6.09
N PRO A 104 -9.11 -1.78 5.44
CA PRO A 104 -9.00 -1.63 4.00
C PRO A 104 -10.03 -2.51 3.29
N ALA A 105 -10.74 -1.94 2.32
CA ALA A 105 -11.65 -2.67 1.45
C ALA A 105 -10.87 -3.39 0.32
N SER A 106 -11.53 -4.33 -0.33
CA SER A 106 -10.99 -4.97 -1.53
C SER A 106 -10.82 -3.94 -2.67
N PRO A 107 -9.66 -3.91 -3.35
CA PRO A 107 -9.47 -3.08 -4.54
C PRO A 107 -10.26 -3.59 -5.75
N MET A 108 -10.68 -4.85 -5.73
CA MET A 108 -11.49 -5.45 -6.79
C MET A 108 -12.93 -4.93 -6.70
N LYS A 109 -13.42 -4.33 -7.78
CA LYS A 109 -14.78 -3.81 -7.91
C LYS A 109 -15.49 -4.56 -9.05
N LEU A 110 -16.12 -5.68 -8.69
CA LEU A 110 -16.84 -6.52 -9.65
C LEU A 110 -18.28 -6.02 -9.79
N SER A 111 -18.73 -5.77 -11.01
CA SER A 111 -20.05 -5.19 -11.28
C SER A 111 -21.20 -6.15 -10.98
N ARG A 112 -21.02 -7.45 -11.18
CA ARG A 112 -22.06 -8.48 -10.99
C ARG A 112 -21.99 -9.20 -9.64
N THR A 113 -20.79 -9.32 -9.08
CA THR A 113 -20.53 -10.04 -7.82
C THR A 113 -19.58 -9.20 -6.95
N PRO A 114 -20.04 -8.04 -6.44
CA PRO A 114 -19.21 -7.17 -5.62
C PRO A 114 -18.77 -7.89 -4.33
N PRO A 115 -17.57 -7.61 -3.81
CA PRO A 115 -17.15 -8.12 -2.50
C PRO A 115 -18.12 -7.71 -1.40
N GLN A 116 -18.44 -8.62 -0.50
CA GLN A 116 -19.31 -8.38 0.66
C GLN A 116 -18.51 -8.52 1.95
N TYR A 117 -18.64 -7.55 2.84
CA TYR A 117 -17.99 -7.51 4.14
C TYR A 117 -19.04 -7.87 5.22
N ARG A 118 -19.19 -9.15 5.49
CA ARG A 118 -20.27 -9.66 6.35
C ARG A 118 -19.89 -9.70 7.81
N ARG A 119 -18.61 -9.87 8.12
CA ARG A 119 -18.10 -10.04 9.48
C ARG A 119 -16.82 -9.25 9.66
N ALA A 120 -16.64 -8.70 10.85
CA ALA A 120 -15.35 -8.14 11.27
C ALA A 120 -14.34 -9.27 11.52
N PRO A 121 -13.03 -8.96 11.60
CA PRO A 121 -12.04 -9.91 12.08
C PRO A 121 -12.46 -10.48 13.42
N PRO A 122 -12.52 -11.81 13.59
CA PRO A 122 -13.02 -12.42 14.83
C PRO A 122 -11.99 -12.30 15.96
N THR A 123 -12.48 -12.33 17.20
CA THR A 123 -11.64 -12.67 18.35
C THR A 123 -11.30 -14.16 18.34
N LEU A 124 -10.26 -14.53 19.11
CA LEU A 124 -9.88 -15.93 19.21
C LEU A 124 -11.09 -16.77 19.70
N GLY A 125 -11.37 -17.89 19.04
CA GLY A 125 -12.47 -18.77 19.38
C GLY A 125 -13.88 -18.28 19.07
N GLN A 126 -14.09 -17.02 18.63
CA GLN A 126 -15.42 -16.39 18.48
C GLN A 126 -16.44 -17.22 17.68
N HIS A 127 -15.99 -17.99 16.70
CA HIS A 127 -16.87 -18.77 15.83
C HIS A 127 -16.63 -20.28 15.93
N THR A 128 -15.91 -20.76 16.95
CA THR A 128 -15.58 -22.17 17.12
C THR A 128 -16.85 -23.03 17.13
N ASP A 129 -17.82 -22.72 17.98
CA ASP A 129 -19.07 -23.49 18.08
C ASP A 129 -19.88 -23.46 16.78
N GLU A 130 -20.01 -22.28 16.19
CA GLU A 130 -20.71 -22.10 14.91
C GLU A 130 -20.09 -23.00 13.83
N VAL A 131 -18.79 -22.97 13.69
CA VAL A 131 -18.09 -23.77 12.66
C VAL A 131 -18.21 -25.25 12.92
N LEU A 132 -18.04 -25.70 14.16
CA LEU A 132 -18.14 -27.12 14.50
C LEU A 132 -19.57 -27.64 14.32
N ARG A 133 -20.61 -26.88 14.67
CA ARG A 133 -22.00 -27.25 14.40
C ARG A 133 -22.35 -27.24 12.93
N ASP A 134 -22.04 -26.15 12.23
CA ASP A 134 -22.51 -25.94 10.85
C ASP A 134 -21.77 -26.81 9.83
N VAL A 135 -20.46 -26.99 10.01
CA VAL A 135 -19.60 -27.72 9.07
C VAL A 135 -19.48 -29.20 9.46
N LEU A 136 -19.16 -29.50 10.73
CA LEU A 136 -18.91 -30.85 11.21
C LEU A 136 -20.14 -31.51 11.83
N ARG A 137 -21.26 -30.78 11.99
CA ARG A 137 -22.52 -31.27 12.56
C ARG A 137 -22.38 -31.79 13.99
N TYR A 138 -21.46 -31.20 14.76
CA TYR A 138 -21.29 -31.56 16.17
C TYR A 138 -22.50 -31.08 17.00
N ASP A 139 -22.92 -31.93 17.91
CA ASP A 139 -23.97 -31.63 18.89
C ASP A 139 -23.36 -30.99 20.16
N ASP A 140 -24.24 -30.60 21.09
CA ASP A 140 -23.84 -29.94 22.32
C ASP A 140 -22.99 -30.83 23.25
N ASP A 141 -23.20 -32.14 23.23
CA ASP A 141 -22.44 -33.10 24.05
C ASP A 141 -21.02 -33.26 23.50
N GLN A 142 -20.88 -33.30 22.18
CA GLN A 142 -19.57 -33.31 21.52
C GLN A 142 -18.78 -32.05 21.79
N LEU A 143 -19.41 -30.88 21.70
CA LEU A 143 -18.76 -29.58 22.01
C LEU A 143 -18.32 -29.52 23.48
N ARG A 144 -19.16 -30.02 24.39
CA ARG A 144 -18.84 -30.09 25.81
C ARG A 144 -17.62 -30.97 26.05
N SER A 145 -17.59 -32.16 25.43
CA SER A 145 -16.45 -33.07 25.54
C SER A 145 -15.14 -32.48 25.02
N LEU A 146 -15.19 -31.68 23.95
CA LEU A 146 -14.01 -31.01 23.41
C LEU A 146 -13.50 -29.93 24.39
N ARG A 147 -14.41 -29.19 25.06
CA ARG A 147 -14.03 -28.21 26.09
C ARG A 147 -13.44 -28.87 27.34
N GLU A 148 -14.06 -29.95 27.80
CA GLU A 148 -13.53 -30.73 28.93
C GLU A 148 -12.13 -31.31 28.65
N ALA A 149 -11.89 -31.68 27.39
CA ALA A 149 -10.58 -32.15 26.92
C ALA A 149 -9.57 -31.02 26.69
N GLY A 150 -9.97 -29.75 26.82
CA GLY A 150 -9.12 -28.60 26.55
C GLY A 150 -8.73 -28.43 25.06
N THR A 151 -9.51 -29.01 24.15
CA THR A 151 -9.26 -28.93 22.70
C THR A 151 -9.81 -27.65 22.09
N ILE A 152 -10.87 -27.08 22.67
CA ILE A 152 -11.47 -25.80 22.34
C ILE A 152 -11.74 -25.00 23.62
N ASP A 153 -11.82 -23.64 23.48
CA ASP A 153 -12.16 -22.72 24.57
C ASP A 153 -13.68 -22.69 24.86
#